data_8f1c897f6801eb1de235f3245255e76c
#
_entry.id   8f1c897f6801eb1de235f3245255e76c
#
_cell.length_a   1.000
_cell.length_b   1.000
_cell.length_c   1.000
_cell.angle_alpha   90.00
_cell.angle_beta   90.00
_cell.angle_gamma   90.00
#
_symmetry.space_group_name_H-M   'P 1'
#
loop_
_entity.id
_entity.type
_entity.pdbx_description
1 polymer ?
#
loop_
_entity_poly.entity_id
_entity_poly.type
_entity_poly.pdbx_seq_one_letter_code
_entity_poly.pdbx_strand_id
1 'polypeptide(L)'
;MSLPEAGLGSGPAGGLRLVISSGVGLPEGEARARSGTVPGARLGTDRGGLAARTASGLRKHWIFAGLVVLAAALRGVVLVAYQPALIFPDSVRYLQYAHNFTAGHWSPDALRQSGYSVAIVPVILLHALWLIPLAQHLAGLATAGLVYAVLIRSGAQGTRPWLAAVAALPVLFDPLQLVLEQYVLTDIGAAFLILTALVLLVWRRGGPRKREAAAAGLLLGVAVTFRDQDLIMIVPAVLYLLVRVRPRRALLTRLAATAGCFLIPVVGYLGWFAAAHGQWNFTTFDGAFLYGRVADFASCQGLDLPSDEKPLCPTQPPAQRDADFYTWDPQSPQWTFTPPAGKSRDAVVRDFSLRILRHQPLDYAEAVGRDLLYGFSPVRGAGPEQYSPAYLQFSTSVRPDRAAYASIAALGYPAPSIEPGPAAFLRDYGKWVYLPGPVLAAGLLLALGGLAASRGQGRGQGRGQGQGRDQDTLLFTVSTIAILLPPALFATFDWRYQLPQLSLIPVAAAFGSHAIVSRRSASIQASRPA
;
A
#
# COMPACT_ATOMS: atom_id res chain seq x y z
N MET A 1 -22.99 33.93 38.68
CA MET A 1 -23.21 33.44 40.03
C MET A 1 -21.92 32.76 40.45
N SER A 2 -21.20 33.45 41.22
CA SER A 2 -20.07 33.44 42.11
C SER A 2 -19.39 32.10 42.42
N LEU A 3 -18.07 32.13 42.23
CA LEU A 3 -17.06 31.26 42.88
C LEU A 3 -17.13 31.35 44.42
N PRO A 4 -16.49 30.42 45.16
CA PRO A 4 -15.38 30.90 45.96
C PRO A 4 -14.09 30.05 45.88
N GLU A 5 -12.98 30.81 45.98
CA GLU A 5 -11.63 30.35 46.31
C GLU A 5 -11.49 29.94 47.78
N ALA A 6 -10.50 29.08 48.05
CA ALA A 6 -9.63 29.04 49.23
C ALA A 6 -8.87 27.69 49.18
N GLY A 7 -7.58 27.51 49.53
CA GLY A 7 -6.62 28.32 50.15
C GLY A 7 -5.32 27.52 50.22
N LEU A 8 -4.19 28.25 50.23
CA LEU A 8 -2.82 27.79 50.35
C LEU A 8 -2.51 27.09 51.69
N GLY A 9 -1.70 26.01 51.63
CA GLY A 9 -1.06 25.40 52.81
C GLY A 9 0.37 24.90 52.47
N SER A 10 1.34 25.60 53.01
CA SER A 10 2.79 25.43 52.83
C SER A 10 3.42 24.42 53.78
N GLY A 11 4.35 23.58 53.25
CA GLY A 11 5.59 23.07 53.80
C GLY A 11 5.52 21.78 54.66
N PRO A 12 6.67 21.17 55.05
CA PRO A 12 8.04 21.46 54.62
C PRO A 12 8.84 20.21 54.14
N ALA A 13 10.06 20.46 53.72
CA ALA A 13 11.12 19.59 53.26
C ALA A 13 11.49 18.44 54.22
N GLY A 14 11.71 17.24 53.70
CA GLY A 14 12.34 16.10 54.38
C GLY A 14 13.46 15.51 53.53
N GLY A 15 14.70 15.81 53.91
CA GLY A 15 15.91 15.29 53.29
C GLY A 15 16.12 13.81 53.60
N LEU A 16 16.52 13.05 52.60
CA LEU A 16 16.95 11.67 52.75
C LEU A 16 18.48 11.60 52.80
N ARG A 17 19.01 11.29 53.96
CA ARG A 17 20.44 11.02 54.20
C ARG A 17 20.83 9.65 53.64
N LEU A 18 21.92 9.65 52.90
CA LEU A 18 22.69 8.45 52.53
C LEU A 18 23.34 7.87 53.79
N VAL A 19 23.11 6.61 54.10
CA VAL A 19 23.86 5.87 55.11
C VAL A 19 24.82 4.93 54.38
N ILE A 20 26.12 5.21 54.51
CA ILE A 20 27.21 4.31 54.14
C ILE A 20 27.48 3.42 55.36
N SER A 21 27.37 2.10 55.22
CA SER A 21 27.82 1.13 56.21
C SER A 21 29.04 0.41 55.67
N SER A 22 30.16 0.62 56.29
CA SER A 22 31.43 -0.07 56.16
C SER A 22 31.49 -1.29 57.13
N GLY A 23 32.10 -2.37 56.69
CA GLY A 23 32.44 -3.51 57.57
C GLY A 23 32.88 -4.74 56.78
N VAL A 24 34.13 -4.90 56.46
CA VAL A 24 35.20 -5.70 57.07
C VAL A 24 35.06 -7.22 56.87
N GLY A 25 36.12 -7.81 56.25
CA GLY A 25 36.43 -9.25 56.33
C GLY A 25 37.25 -9.74 55.12
N LEU A 26 38.60 -9.63 55.22
CA LEU A 26 39.55 -10.37 54.38
C LEU A 26 39.91 -11.72 55.04
N PRO A 27 40.28 -12.74 54.29
CA PRO A 27 41.44 -13.53 54.64
C PRO A 27 42.55 -13.51 53.58
N GLU A 28 43.78 -13.45 54.06
CA GLU A 28 45.03 -13.54 53.33
C GLU A 28 45.22 -14.91 52.68
N GLY A 29 45.86 -14.90 51.53
CA GLY A 29 46.24 -16.11 50.78
C GLY A 29 47.12 -15.78 49.57
N GLU A 30 48.44 -15.80 49.84
CA GLU A 30 49.58 -16.06 48.95
C GLU A 30 49.69 -15.38 47.56
N ALA A 31 50.64 -14.45 47.55
CA ALA A 31 51.25 -13.84 46.34
C ALA A 31 52.05 -14.87 45.53
N ARG A 32 51.72 -15.04 44.26
CA ARG A 32 52.64 -15.53 43.23
C ARG A 32 52.71 -14.53 42.09
N ALA A 33 53.82 -13.80 42.07
CA ALA A 33 54.17 -12.88 41.03
C ALA A 33 54.31 -13.60 39.65
N ARG A 34 53.48 -13.26 38.67
CA ARG A 34 53.75 -13.46 37.26
C ARG A 34 53.77 -12.10 36.59
N SER A 35 54.97 -11.67 36.21
CA SER A 35 55.23 -10.53 35.35
C SER A 35 54.61 -10.82 33.97
N GLY A 36 53.45 -10.23 33.69
CA GLY A 36 52.83 -10.19 32.39
C GLY A 36 52.85 -8.74 31.90
N THR A 37 53.64 -8.43 30.90
CA THR A 37 53.67 -7.17 30.15
C THR A 37 52.28 -6.82 29.67
N VAL A 38 51.73 -5.70 30.14
CA VAL A 38 50.48 -5.10 29.66
C VAL A 38 50.74 -4.59 28.25
N PRO A 39 50.04 -5.08 27.20
CA PRO A 39 50.11 -4.44 25.87
C PRO A 39 49.41 -3.09 25.96
N GLY A 40 50.14 -2.02 25.73
CA GLY A 40 49.60 -0.67 25.66
C GLY A 40 48.43 -0.59 24.66
N ALA A 41 47.25 -0.27 25.15
CA ALA A 41 46.11 0.06 24.34
C ALA A 41 46.41 1.31 23.51
N ARG A 42 46.88 1.10 22.29
CA ARG A 42 46.92 2.17 21.28
C ARG A 42 45.47 2.51 20.93
N LEU A 43 44.99 3.63 21.41
CA LEU A 43 43.83 4.34 20.85
C LEU A 43 44.18 4.79 19.44
N GLY A 44 44.26 3.82 18.52
CA GLY A 44 44.33 4.07 17.10
C GLY A 44 42.94 4.51 16.66
N THR A 45 42.83 5.75 16.22
CA THR A 45 41.64 6.32 15.56
C THR A 45 41.33 5.47 14.32
N ASP A 46 40.35 4.57 14.45
CA ASP A 46 39.94 3.60 13.42
C ASP A 46 39.11 4.27 12.29
N ARG A 47 39.54 5.50 11.88
CA ARG A 47 38.96 6.25 10.76
C ARG A 47 39.19 5.54 9.41
N GLY A 48 40.29 4.82 9.26
CA GLY A 48 40.59 4.05 8.06
C GLY A 48 39.71 2.81 7.88
N GLY A 49 39.35 2.12 8.98
CA GLY A 49 38.48 0.94 8.95
C GLY A 49 37.02 1.30 8.61
N LEU A 50 36.53 2.46 9.06
CA LEU A 50 35.18 2.93 8.75
C LEU A 50 35.07 3.33 7.27
N ALA A 51 36.04 4.08 6.74
CA ALA A 51 36.09 4.47 5.33
C ALA A 51 36.23 3.25 4.38
N ALA A 52 37.04 2.26 4.73
CA ALA A 52 37.18 1.03 3.93
C ALA A 52 35.90 0.17 3.97
N ARG A 53 35.19 0.09 5.09
CA ARG A 53 33.90 -0.61 5.21
C ARG A 53 32.78 0.11 4.43
N THR A 54 32.74 1.43 4.45
CA THR A 54 31.79 2.21 3.65
C THR A 54 32.10 2.11 2.16
N ALA A 55 33.35 2.17 1.74
CA ALA A 55 33.76 2.01 0.34
C ALA A 55 33.46 0.59 -0.21
N SER A 56 33.67 -0.46 0.57
CA SER A 56 33.32 -1.83 0.18
C SER A 56 31.80 -2.04 0.11
N GLY A 57 31.04 -1.39 1.01
CA GLY A 57 29.58 -1.36 0.98
C GLY A 57 29.05 -0.66 -0.27
N LEU A 58 29.57 0.52 -0.61
CA LEU A 58 29.17 1.25 -1.83
C LEU A 58 29.47 0.43 -3.10
N ARG A 59 30.65 -0.21 -3.18
CA ARG A 59 30.99 -1.08 -4.33
C ARG A 59 30.01 -2.24 -4.52
N LYS A 60 29.42 -2.74 -3.44
CA LYS A 60 28.43 -3.85 -3.51
C LYS A 60 27.06 -3.37 -4.02
N HIS A 61 26.68 -2.15 -3.77
CA HIS A 61 25.32 -1.61 -4.04
C HIS A 61 25.31 -0.53 -5.13
N TRP A 62 26.43 -0.30 -5.84
CA TRP A 62 26.59 0.79 -6.80
C TRP A 62 25.56 0.78 -7.94
N ILE A 63 25.18 -0.42 -8.43
CA ILE A 63 24.16 -0.56 -9.47
C ILE A 63 22.83 0.02 -8.99
N PHE A 64 22.38 -0.38 -7.80
CA PHE A 64 21.13 0.13 -7.25
C PHE A 64 21.21 1.66 -6.98
N ALA A 65 22.32 2.13 -6.44
CA ALA A 65 22.52 3.57 -6.22
C ALA A 65 22.46 4.36 -7.54
N GLY A 66 23.13 3.88 -8.61
CA GLY A 66 23.06 4.48 -9.94
C GLY A 66 21.64 4.50 -10.52
N LEU A 67 20.88 3.40 -10.36
CA LEU A 67 19.47 3.34 -10.77
C LEU A 67 18.59 4.32 -9.99
N VAL A 68 18.81 4.49 -8.69
CA VAL A 68 18.08 5.48 -7.87
C VAL A 68 18.38 6.91 -8.32
N VAL A 69 19.66 7.23 -8.62
CA VAL A 69 20.03 8.56 -9.15
C VAL A 69 19.35 8.82 -10.49
N LEU A 70 19.37 7.86 -11.41
CA LEU A 70 18.68 7.97 -12.70
C LEU A 70 17.16 8.11 -12.54
N ALA A 71 16.55 7.34 -11.65
CA ALA A 71 15.14 7.41 -11.35
C ALA A 71 14.76 8.75 -10.67
N ALA A 72 15.62 9.31 -9.83
CA ALA A 72 15.43 10.64 -9.25
C ALA A 72 15.52 11.74 -10.32
N ALA A 73 16.48 11.65 -11.25
CA ALA A 73 16.58 12.58 -12.39
C ALA A 73 15.33 12.52 -13.27
N LEU A 74 14.82 11.30 -13.58
CA LEU A 74 13.59 11.12 -14.35
C LEU A 74 12.36 11.74 -13.64
N ARG A 75 12.27 11.60 -12.30
CA ARG A 75 11.24 12.26 -11.49
C ARG A 75 11.37 13.78 -11.51
N GLY A 76 12.59 14.30 -11.53
CA GLY A 76 12.85 15.73 -11.76
C GLY A 76 12.26 16.20 -13.10
N VAL A 77 12.41 15.39 -14.18
CA VAL A 77 11.77 15.68 -15.48
C VAL A 77 10.25 15.67 -15.37
N VAL A 78 9.64 14.71 -14.64
CA VAL A 78 8.18 14.66 -14.42
C VAL A 78 7.69 15.89 -13.66
N LEU A 79 8.38 16.29 -12.58
CA LEU A 79 8.04 17.48 -11.78
C LEU A 79 8.15 18.78 -12.59
N VAL A 80 9.08 18.87 -13.52
CA VAL A 80 9.20 20.03 -14.44
C VAL A 80 8.11 20.00 -15.50
N ALA A 81 7.80 18.79 -16.03
CA ALA A 81 6.82 18.63 -17.12
C ALA A 81 5.39 19.00 -16.70
N TYR A 82 5.01 18.76 -15.45
CA TYR A 82 3.62 18.83 -14.98
C TYR A 82 3.51 19.63 -13.68
N GLN A 83 3.23 20.92 -13.79
CA GLN A 83 3.18 21.80 -12.63
C GLN A 83 1.78 22.31 -12.32
N PRO A 84 1.44 22.57 -11.05
CA PRO A 84 2.14 22.14 -9.83
C PRO A 84 1.93 20.66 -9.51
N ALA A 85 0.88 20.05 -10.06
CA ALA A 85 0.49 18.65 -9.94
C ALA A 85 -0.49 18.31 -11.06
N LEU A 86 -0.61 17.03 -11.41
CA LEU A 86 -1.70 16.54 -12.25
C LEU A 86 -2.98 16.36 -11.41
N ILE A 87 -4.10 16.62 -12.03
CA ILE A 87 -5.43 16.56 -11.42
C ILE A 87 -6.24 15.43 -12.04
N PHE A 88 -6.63 14.48 -11.21
CA PHE A 88 -7.57 13.41 -11.51
C PHE A 88 -8.96 13.82 -10.99
N PRO A 89 -10.07 13.28 -11.47
CA PRO A 89 -11.40 13.63 -10.93
C PRO A 89 -11.49 13.53 -9.40
N ASP A 90 -10.92 12.51 -8.78
CA ASP A 90 -10.87 12.36 -7.33
C ASP A 90 -10.03 13.45 -6.62
N SER A 91 -9.03 14.02 -7.30
CA SER A 91 -8.12 15.02 -6.72
C SER A 91 -8.85 16.26 -6.22
N VAL A 92 -9.90 16.68 -6.95
CA VAL A 92 -10.71 17.86 -6.58
C VAL A 92 -11.31 17.67 -5.19
N ARG A 93 -11.85 16.49 -4.91
CA ARG A 93 -12.45 16.18 -3.61
C ARG A 93 -11.40 16.14 -2.50
N TYR A 94 -10.26 15.50 -2.73
CA TYR A 94 -9.18 15.47 -1.73
C TYR A 94 -8.68 16.88 -1.37
N LEU A 95 -8.50 17.73 -2.37
CA LEU A 95 -8.07 19.12 -2.16
C LEU A 95 -9.16 19.95 -1.47
N GLN A 96 -10.42 19.82 -1.88
CA GLN A 96 -11.54 20.52 -1.28
C GLN A 96 -11.71 20.17 0.20
N TYR A 97 -11.66 18.89 0.55
CA TYR A 97 -11.79 18.48 1.95
C TYR A 97 -10.58 18.87 2.79
N ALA A 98 -9.36 18.79 2.23
CA ALA A 98 -8.18 19.31 2.92
C ALA A 98 -8.30 20.83 3.17
N HIS A 99 -8.83 21.59 2.22
CA HIS A 99 -9.10 23.03 2.38
C HIS A 99 -10.19 23.27 3.45
N ASN A 100 -11.29 22.51 3.45
CA ASN A 100 -12.33 22.59 4.47
C ASN A 100 -11.75 22.35 5.87
N PHE A 101 -10.82 21.37 6.02
CA PHE A 101 -10.17 21.11 7.31
C PHE A 101 -9.30 22.28 7.77
N THR A 102 -8.62 23.00 6.86
CA THR A 102 -7.88 24.22 7.22
C THR A 102 -8.81 25.35 7.67
N ALA A 103 -10.05 25.38 7.17
CA ALA A 103 -11.08 26.34 7.58
C ALA A 103 -11.83 25.92 8.86
N GLY A 104 -11.46 24.81 9.50
CA GLY A 104 -12.09 24.31 10.73
C GLY A 104 -13.30 23.42 10.51
N HIS A 105 -13.66 23.09 9.27
CA HIS A 105 -14.79 22.21 8.95
C HIS A 105 -14.35 20.73 8.86
N TRP A 106 -14.28 20.07 10.02
CA TRP A 106 -13.81 18.69 10.16
C TRP A 106 -14.92 17.66 9.96
N SER A 107 -15.55 17.65 8.79
CA SER A 107 -16.48 16.59 8.36
C SER A 107 -15.84 15.74 7.29
N PRO A 108 -15.84 14.38 7.38
CA PRO A 108 -15.30 13.53 6.34
C PRO A 108 -16.15 13.62 5.07
N ASP A 109 -15.54 13.34 3.93
CA ASP A 109 -16.26 13.24 2.66
C ASP A 109 -17.19 12.03 2.65
N ALA A 110 -18.43 12.24 2.20
CA ALA A 110 -19.43 11.19 2.08
C ALA A 110 -19.08 10.14 1.01
N LEU A 111 -18.27 10.50 0.00
CA LEU A 111 -17.96 9.67 -1.16
C LEU A 111 -16.57 9.00 -1.07
N ARG A 112 -15.54 9.75 -0.64
CA ARG A 112 -14.15 9.29 -0.62
C ARG A 112 -13.58 9.28 0.79
N GLN A 113 -12.67 8.35 1.07
CA GLN A 113 -11.99 8.31 2.35
C GLN A 113 -11.13 9.56 2.55
N SER A 114 -11.30 10.23 3.70
CA SER A 114 -10.70 11.54 3.98
C SER A 114 -9.32 11.47 4.65
N GLY A 115 -8.78 10.28 4.92
CA GLY A 115 -7.46 10.16 5.54
C GLY A 115 -6.34 10.81 4.74
N TYR A 116 -6.39 10.69 3.40
CA TYR A 116 -5.45 11.37 2.54
C TYR A 116 -5.64 12.90 2.57
N SER A 117 -6.89 13.38 2.58
CA SER A 117 -7.17 14.82 2.74
C SER A 117 -6.60 15.38 4.03
N VAL A 118 -6.69 14.62 5.15
CA VAL A 118 -6.04 14.99 6.42
C VAL A 118 -4.51 15.02 6.28
N ALA A 119 -3.92 14.04 5.59
CA ALA A 119 -2.48 13.95 5.42
C ALA A 119 -1.87 15.12 4.62
N ILE A 120 -2.64 15.69 3.68
CA ILE A 120 -2.17 16.81 2.84
C ILE A 120 -2.50 18.20 3.44
N VAL A 121 -3.22 18.29 4.58
CA VAL A 121 -3.52 19.57 5.25
C VAL A 121 -2.27 20.45 5.44
N PRO A 122 -1.11 19.95 5.89
CA PRO A 122 0.09 20.79 6.02
C PRO A 122 0.52 21.44 4.70
N VAL A 123 0.36 20.74 3.58
CA VAL A 123 0.69 21.26 2.24
C VAL A 123 -0.27 22.37 1.83
N ILE A 124 -1.56 22.22 2.15
CA ILE A 124 -2.59 23.24 1.90
C ILE A 124 -2.29 24.50 2.70
N LEU A 125 -1.92 24.39 3.99
CA LEU A 125 -1.53 25.52 4.83
C LEU A 125 -0.30 26.26 4.31
N LEU A 126 0.62 25.56 3.65
CA LEU A 126 1.81 26.13 3.02
C LEU A 126 1.53 26.74 1.64
N HIS A 127 0.32 26.58 1.09
CA HIS A 127 -0.05 27.00 -0.28
C HIS A 127 0.91 26.48 -1.36
N ALA A 128 1.52 25.31 -1.14
CA ALA A 128 2.60 24.76 -1.96
C ALA A 128 2.21 23.40 -2.55
N LEU A 129 1.20 23.37 -3.45
CA LEU A 129 0.61 22.16 -4.01
C LEU A 129 1.65 21.19 -4.62
N TRP A 130 2.76 21.71 -5.19
CA TRP A 130 3.87 20.94 -5.74
C TRP A 130 4.57 20.02 -4.71
N LEU A 131 4.41 20.29 -3.42
CA LEU A 131 4.94 19.41 -2.37
C LEU A 131 4.24 18.04 -2.31
N ILE A 132 2.98 17.95 -2.79
CA ILE A 132 2.27 16.68 -2.85
C ILE A 132 2.98 15.73 -3.82
N PRO A 133 3.13 16.03 -5.13
CA PRO A 133 3.85 15.15 -6.03
C PRO A 133 5.32 14.95 -5.61
N LEU A 134 6.00 15.95 -5.07
CA LEU A 134 7.34 15.75 -4.54
C LEU A 134 7.38 14.69 -3.45
N ALA A 135 6.48 14.75 -2.46
CA ALA A 135 6.39 13.75 -1.39
C ALA A 135 6.07 12.35 -1.95
N GLN A 136 5.19 12.27 -2.95
CA GLN A 136 4.84 11.00 -3.61
C GLN A 136 6.00 10.43 -4.43
N HIS A 137 6.78 11.25 -5.15
CA HIS A 137 8.01 10.83 -5.81
C HIS A 137 9.07 10.31 -4.82
N LEU A 138 9.22 10.98 -3.68
CA LEU A 138 10.10 10.49 -2.61
C LEU A 138 9.59 9.17 -2.01
N ALA A 139 8.28 9.03 -1.81
CA ALA A 139 7.67 7.77 -1.38
C ALA A 139 7.89 6.63 -2.39
N GLY A 140 7.81 6.91 -3.71
CA GLY A 140 8.14 5.95 -4.75
C GLY A 140 9.60 5.49 -4.72
N LEU A 141 10.55 6.42 -4.55
CA LEU A 141 11.97 6.07 -4.38
C LEU A 141 12.19 5.25 -3.09
N ALA A 142 11.52 5.62 -1.99
CA ALA A 142 11.57 4.87 -0.74
C ALA A 142 10.95 3.46 -0.89
N THR A 143 9.86 3.31 -1.65
CA THR A 143 9.25 2.03 -2.00
C THR A 143 10.25 1.13 -2.74
N ALA A 144 10.96 1.64 -3.74
CA ALA A 144 12.03 0.91 -4.43
C ALA A 144 13.18 0.52 -3.48
N GLY A 145 13.53 1.43 -2.56
CA GLY A 145 14.49 1.16 -1.48
C GLY A 145 14.06 0.03 -0.55
N LEU A 146 12.76 -0.03 -0.19
CA LEU A 146 12.20 -1.11 0.63
C LEU A 146 12.20 -2.45 -0.12
N VAL A 147 11.84 -2.48 -1.41
CA VAL A 147 11.93 -3.68 -2.27
C VAL A 147 13.36 -4.19 -2.29
N TYR A 148 14.32 -3.33 -2.57
CA TYR A 148 15.73 -3.69 -2.57
C TYR A 148 16.21 -4.20 -1.21
N ALA A 149 15.93 -3.45 -0.15
CA ALA A 149 16.39 -3.75 1.20
C ALA A 149 15.84 -5.08 1.74
N VAL A 150 14.54 -5.38 1.51
CA VAL A 150 13.94 -6.62 1.98
C VAL A 150 14.55 -7.84 1.29
N LEU A 151 14.88 -7.76 0.00
CA LEU A 151 15.52 -8.84 -0.75
C LEU A 151 16.98 -9.05 -0.33
N ILE A 152 17.74 -7.99 -0.10
CA ILE A 152 19.11 -8.09 0.40
C ILE A 152 19.15 -8.64 1.82
N ARG A 153 18.23 -8.18 2.68
CA ARG A 153 18.20 -8.57 4.09
C ARG A 153 17.67 -9.98 4.33
N SER A 154 16.66 -10.41 3.59
CA SER A 154 16.11 -11.78 3.70
C SER A 154 17.19 -12.84 3.49
N GLY A 155 18.33 -12.42 2.94
CA GLY A 155 19.57 -13.19 2.89
C GLY A 155 19.30 -14.60 2.37
N ALA A 156 18.62 -14.71 1.24
CA ALA A 156 18.84 -15.86 0.40
C ALA A 156 20.33 -15.89 0.17
N GLN A 157 21.06 -16.84 0.83
CA GLN A 157 22.49 -16.98 0.60
C GLN A 157 22.68 -17.06 -0.91
N GLY A 158 23.18 -15.97 -1.52
CA GLY A 158 23.32 -15.86 -2.95
C GLY A 158 22.42 -14.86 -3.67
N THR A 159 21.49 -14.12 -3.00
CA THR A 159 20.81 -13.01 -3.69
C THR A 159 21.84 -11.97 -4.08
N ARG A 160 22.19 -12.00 -5.34
CA ARG A 160 23.14 -11.03 -5.90
C ARG A 160 22.49 -9.65 -5.86
N PRO A 161 23.17 -8.60 -5.42
CA PRO A 161 22.59 -7.25 -5.33
C PRO A 161 21.92 -6.76 -6.61
N TRP A 162 22.43 -7.19 -7.78
CA TRP A 162 21.82 -6.83 -9.06
C TRP A 162 20.42 -7.44 -9.26
N LEU A 163 20.14 -8.66 -8.73
CA LEU A 163 18.78 -9.24 -8.79
C LEU A 163 17.79 -8.45 -7.94
N ALA A 164 18.21 -8.00 -6.76
CA ALA A 164 17.38 -7.12 -5.94
C ALA A 164 17.16 -5.76 -6.62
N ALA A 165 18.16 -5.25 -7.35
CA ALA A 165 18.01 -4.02 -8.14
C ALA A 165 17.03 -4.21 -9.31
N VAL A 166 17.07 -5.36 -10.01
CA VAL A 166 16.10 -5.70 -11.07
C VAL A 166 14.67 -5.75 -10.52
N ALA A 167 14.46 -6.33 -9.33
CA ALA A 167 13.15 -6.36 -8.70
C ALA A 167 12.59 -4.97 -8.35
N ALA A 168 13.44 -3.96 -8.20
CA ALA A 168 13.04 -2.58 -7.93
C ALA A 168 12.77 -1.76 -9.20
N LEU A 169 13.17 -2.24 -10.41
CA LEU A 169 13.00 -1.50 -11.67
C LEU A 169 11.57 -1.06 -11.96
N PRO A 170 10.54 -1.88 -11.72
CA PRO A 170 9.17 -1.43 -11.99
C PRO A 170 8.80 -0.18 -11.18
N VAL A 171 9.11 -0.13 -9.89
CA VAL A 171 8.84 1.03 -9.04
C VAL A 171 9.70 2.25 -9.44
N LEU A 172 10.93 2.02 -9.92
CA LEU A 172 11.83 3.10 -10.31
C LEU A 172 11.43 3.75 -11.64
N PHE A 173 10.95 2.95 -12.61
CA PHE A 173 10.90 3.38 -14.02
C PHE A 173 9.56 3.16 -14.72
N ASP A 174 8.59 2.42 -14.16
CA ASP A 174 7.31 2.23 -14.84
C ASP A 174 6.55 3.56 -14.98
N PRO A 175 6.07 3.94 -16.18
CA PRO A 175 5.33 5.17 -16.41
C PRO A 175 4.06 5.30 -15.56
N LEU A 176 3.37 4.18 -15.27
CA LEU A 176 2.20 4.19 -14.40
C LEU A 176 2.57 4.65 -12.98
N GLN A 177 3.69 4.15 -12.45
CA GLN A 177 4.22 4.61 -11.16
C GLN A 177 4.48 6.12 -11.18
N LEU A 178 5.21 6.59 -12.20
CA LEU A 178 5.63 7.98 -12.31
C LEU A 178 4.46 8.96 -12.51
N VAL A 179 3.47 8.59 -13.34
CA VAL A 179 2.30 9.44 -13.57
C VAL A 179 1.41 9.50 -12.34
N LEU A 180 1.23 8.39 -11.63
CA LEU A 180 0.46 8.36 -10.38
C LEU A 180 1.16 9.12 -9.25
N GLU A 181 2.49 9.14 -9.22
CA GLU A 181 3.25 10.01 -8.30
C GLU A 181 3.03 11.51 -8.56
N GLN A 182 2.65 11.90 -9.78
CA GLN A 182 2.38 13.30 -10.14
C GLN A 182 0.94 13.73 -9.88
N TYR A 183 0.00 12.80 -9.83
CA TYR A 183 -1.40 13.10 -9.48
C TYR A 183 -1.60 13.32 -7.98
N VAL A 184 -2.55 14.19 -7.61
CA VAL A 184 -3.04 14.28 -6.23
C VAL A 184 -3.97 13.11 -5.94
N LEU A 185 -3.39 11.92 -5.62
CA LEU A 185 -4.12 10.67 -5.43
C LEU A 185 -3.60 9.89 -4.21
N THR A 186 -4.45 9.04 -3.68
CA THR A 186 -4.17 8.20 -2.50
C THR A 186 -3.23 7.03 -2.79
N ASP A 187 -3.13 6.61 -4.04
CA ASP A 187 -2.55 5.34 -4.49
C ASP A 187 -1.10 5.13 -4.02
N ILE A 188 -0.25 6.13 -4.20
CA ILE A 188 1.18 6.06 -3.82
C ILE A 188 1.35 5.97 -2.30
N GLY A 189 0.59 6.80 -1.56
CA GLY A 189 0.62 6.79 -0.10
C GLY A 189 0.19 5.45 0.48
N ALA A 190 -0.94 4.91 0.01
CA ALA A 190 -1.46 3.62 0.43
C ALA A 190 -0.49 2.47 0.10
N ALA A 191 0.02 2.39 -1.13
CA ALA A 191 0.98 1.35 -1.55
C ALA A 191 2.27 1.39 -0.73
N PHE A 192 2.81 2.59 -0.42
CA PHE A 192 3.97 2.77 0.42
C PHE A 192 3.74 2.30 1.87
N LEU A 193 2.58 2.64 2.46
CA LEU A 193 2.21 2.22 3.81
C LEU A 193 2.07 0.70 3.89
N ILE A 194 1.39 0.09 2.93
CA ILE A 194 1.21 -1.37 2.83
C ILE A 194 2.56 -2.07 2.71
N LEU A 195 3.40 -1.70 1.75
CA LEU A 195 4.70 -2.35 1.58
C LEU A 195 5.58 -2.18 2.83
N THR A 196 5.58 -0.99 3.45
CA THR A 196 6.32 -0.75 4.69
C THR A 196 5.85 -1.68 5.81
N ALA A 197 4.53 -1.86 5.97
CA ALA A 197 3.97 -2.78 6.95
C ALA A 197 4.41 -4.23 6.70
N LEU A 198 4.34 -4.71 5.45
CA LEU A 198 4.78 -6.06 5.09
C LEU A 198 6.28 -6.25 5.33
N VAL A 199 7.10 -5.26 4.97
CA VAL A 199 8.55 -5.28 5.22
C VAL A 199 8.86 -5.35 6.71
N LEU A 200 8.15 -4.60 7.57
CA LEU A 200 8.31 -4.67 9.02
C LEU A 200 8.04 -6.06 9.57
N LEU A 201 7.03 -6.76 9.05
CA LEU A 201 6.69 -8.12 9.46
C LEU A 201 7.82 -9.12 9.17
N VAL A 202 8.48 -9.01 8.01
CA VAL A 202 9.54 -9.93 7.58
C VAL A 202 10.96 -9.46 7.92
N TRP A 203 11.12 -8.25 8.45
CA TRP A 203 12.42 -7.64 8.66
C TRP A 203 13.37 -8.45 9.51
N ARG A 204 12.85 -9.26 10.44
CA ARG A 204 13.65 -10.11 11.33
C ARG A 204 13.52 -11.58 10.98
N ARG A 205 14.66 -12.27 10.86
CA ARG A 205 14.73 -13.71 10.60
C ARG A 205 13.97 -14.55 11.65
N GLY A 206 13.89 -14.09 12.91
CA GLY A 206 13.14 -14.74 14.01
C GLY A 206 11.65 -14.37 14.08
N GLY A 207 11.13 -13.64 13.07
CA GLY A 207 9.78 -13.05 13.08
C GLY A 207 9.73 -11.67 13.76
N PRO A 208 8.65 -10.90 13.55
CA PRO A 208 8.54 -9.52 14.02
C PRO A 208 8.50 -9.48 15.57
N ARG A 209 9.08 -8.44 16.17
CA ARG A 209 8.85 -8.10 17.57
C ARG A 209 7.46 -7.48 17.75
N LYS A 210 6.98 -7.38 18.99
CA LYS A 210 5.68 -6.76 19.31
C LYS A 210 5.55 -5.35 18.71
N ARG A 211 6.59 -4.51 18.81
CA ARG A 211 6.60 -3.15 18.24
C ARG A 211 6.52 -3.12 16.72
N GLU A 212 7.17 -4.05 16.03
CA GLU A 212 7.14 -4.14 14.56
C GLU A 212 5.76 -4.65 14.09
N ALA A 213 5.18 -5.61 14.82
CA ALA A 213 3.82 -6.08 14.59
C ALA A 213 2.77 -4.97 14.82
N ALA A 214 2.93 -4.19 15.92
CA ALA A 214 2.08 -3.03 16.20
C ALA A 214 2.18 -1.95 15.12
N ALA A 215 3.41 -1.59 14.71
CA ALA A 215 3.65 -0.61 13.64
C ALA A 215 3.08 -1.07 12.30
N ALA A 216 3.22 -2.37 11.96
CA ALA A 216 2.62 -2.92 10.75
C ALA A 216 1.09 -2.82 10.79
N GLY A 217 0.46 -3.16 11.93
CA GLY A 217 -0.98 -2.99 12.10
C GLY A 217 -1.41 -1.53 11.94
N LEU A 218 -0.71 -0.59 12.59
CA LEU A 218 -1.02 0.84 12.49
C LEU A 218 -0.93 1.35 11.04
N LEU A 219 0.15 1.00 10.32
CA LEU A 219 0.35 1.41 8.93
C LEU A 219 -0.74 0.85 8.00
N LEU A 220 -1.14 -0.42 8.17
CA LEU A 220 -2.25 -1.00 7.42
C LEU A 220 -3.57 -0.31 7.75
N GLY A 221 -3.84 -0.01 9.02
CA GLY A 221 -5.04 0.71 9.41
C GLY A 221 -5.09 2.16 8.88
N VAL A 222 -3.95 2.86 8.83
CA VAL A 222 -3.85 4.19 8.19
C VAL A 222 -4.08 4.07 6.68
N ALA A 223 -3.54 3.04 6.00
CA ALA A 223 -3.79 2.81 4.58
C ALA A 223 -5.30 2.67 4.28
N VAL A 224 -6.06 2.00 5.14
CA VAL A 224 -7.53 1.88 5.03
C VAL A 224 -8.22 3.25 5.05
N THR A 225 -7.72 4.22 5.84
CA THR A 225 -8.30 5.57 5.84
C THR A 225 -8.02 6.36 4.55
N PHE A 226 -7.06 5.90 3.74
CA PHE A 226 -6.79 6.43 2.39
C PHE A 226 -7.66 5.72 1.35
N ARG A 227 -7.82 4.39 1.48
CA ARG A 227 -8.56 3.52 0.56
C ARG A 227 -9.18 2.36 1.34
N ASP A 228 -10.49 2.34 1.47
CA ASP A 228 -11.22 1.30 2.22
C ASP A 228 -10.99 -0.13 1.70
N GLN A 229 -10.79 -0.27 0.39
CA GLN A 229 -10.43 -1.55 -0.24
C GLN A 229 -9.15 -2.19 0.33
N ASP A 230 -8.26 -1.41 0.96
CA ASP A 230 -7.03 -1.91 1.59
C ASP A 230 -7.31 -2.62 2.93
N LEU A 231 -8.56 -2.63 3.42
CA LEU A 231 -9.00 -3.38 4.60
C LEU A 231 -8.61 -4.86 4.54
N ILE A 232 -8.64 -5.44 3.35
CA ILE A 232 -8.27 -6.84 3.11
C ILE A 232 -6.82 -7.15 3.52
N MET A 233 -5.93 -6.16 3.56
CA MET A 233 -4.50 -6.35 3.81
C MET A 233 -4.16 -6.79 5.23
N ILE A 234 -5.11 -6.70 6.17
CA ILE A 234 -4.94 -7.30 7.50
C ILE A 234 -4.90 -8.83 7.45
N VAL A 235 -5.59 -9.45 6.47
CA VAL A 235 -5.68 -10.90 6.33
C VAL A 235 -4.31 -11.55 6.10
N PRO A 236 -3.52 -11.18 5.06
CA PRO A 236 -2.19 -11.75 4.88
C PRO A 236 -1.26 -11.47 6.07
N ALA A 237 -1.37 -10.33 6.75
CA ALA A 237 -0.57 -10.02 7.93
C ALA A 237 -0.89 -10.98 9.10
N VAL A 238 -2.18 -11.23 9.38
CA VAL A 238 -2.63 -12.18 10.40
C VAL A 238 -2.21 -13.61 10.05
N LEU A 239 -2.43 -14.05 8.81
CA LEU A 239 -2.02 -15.38 8.34
C LEU A 239 -0.51 -15.58 8.49
N TYR A 240 0.28 -14.58 8.15
CA TYR A 240 1.74 -14.62 8.34
C TYR A 240 2.11 -14.81 9.81
N LEU A 241 1.50 -14.04 10.72
CA LEU A 241 1.77 -14.17 12.16
C LEU A 241 1.39 -15.57 12.68
N LEU A 242 0.27 -16.13 12.24
CA LEU A 242 -0.19 -17.46 12.64
C LEU A 242 0.80 -18.56 12.25
N VAL A 243 1.43 -18.46 11.08
CA VAL A 243 2.39 -19.48 10.63
C VAL A 243 3.81 -19.22 11.12
N ARG A 244 4.18 -17.94 11.36
CA ARG A 244 5.55 -17.50 11.64
C ARG A 244 5.91 -17.50 13.12
N VAL A 245 4.98 -17.17 14.00
CA VAL A 245 5.28 -16.83 15.39
C VAL A 245 5.05 -18.03 16.32
N ARG A 246 6.07 -18.35 17.12
CA ARG A 246 6.04 -19.34 18.20
C ARG A 246 6.79 -18.75 19.41
N PRO A 247 6.49 -19.09 20.66
CA PRO A 247 5.38 -19.89 21.16
C PRO A 247 4.02 -19.16 21.16
N ARG A 248 2.92 -19.84 21.55
CA ARG A 248 1.54 -19.33 21.51
C ARG A 248 1.36 -17.98 22.21
N ARG A 249 2.01 -17.77 23.37
CA ARG A 249 1.95 -16.47 24.09
C ARG A 249 2.53 -15.33 23.26
N ALA A 250 3.64 -15.56 22.59
CA ALA A 250 4.25 -14.56 21.70
C ALA A 250 3.37 -14.29 20.46
N LEU A 251 2.69 -15.31 19.94
CA LEU A 251 1.72 -15.16 18.86
C LEU A 251 0.56 -14.26 19.29
N LEU A 252 -0.10 -14.60 20.41
CA LEU A 252 -1.25 -13.82 20.91
C LEU A 252 -0.90 -12.35 21.17
N THR A 253 0.28 -12.08 21.76
CA THR A 253 0.73 -10.70 22.02
C THR A 253 0.99 -9.92 20.72
N ARG A 254 1.48 -10.56 19.66
CA ARG A 254 1.72 -9.90 18.37
C ARG A 254 0.43 -9.74 17.57
N LEU A 255 -0.46 -10.74 17.57
CA LEU A 255 -1.79 -10.64 16.99
C LEU A 255 -2.60 -9.50 17.64
N ALA A 256 -2.63 -9.45 18.97
CA ALA A 256 -3.29 -8.39 19.71
C ALA A 256 -2.68 -7.01 19.40
N ALA A 257 -1.35 -6.91 19.29
CA ALA A 257 -0.68 -5.68 18.95
C ALA A 257 -0.98 -5.24 17.50
N THR A 258 -0.96 -6.17 16.53
CA THR A 258 -1.29 -5.87 15.14
C THR A 258 -2.75 -5.48 14.99
N ALA A 259 -3.68 -6.29 15.53
CA ALA A 259 -5.10 -6.03 15.43
C ALA A 259 -5.51 -4.75 16.18
N GLY A 260 -5.02 -4.55 17.41
CA GLY A 260 -5.33 -3.35 18.18
C GLY A 260 -4.84 -2.07 17.50
N CYS A 261 -3.57 -2.04 17.04
CA CYS A 261 -3.04 -0.88 16.32
C CYS A 261 -3.67 -0.67 14.94
N PHE A 262 -4.12 -1.73 14.27
CA PHE A 262 -4.90 -1.64 13.03
C PHE A 262 -6.28 -1.03 13.27
N LEU A 263 -6.97 -1.47 14.32
CA LEU A 263 -8.32 -1.01 14.63
C LEU A 263 -8.37 0.45 15.10
N ILE A 264 -7.30 1.00 15.67
CA ILE A 264 -7.28 2.41 16.12
C ILE A 264 -7.66 3.38 14.98
N PRO A 265 -6.94 3.45 13.84
CA PRO A 265 -7.32 4.38 12.76
C PRO A 265 -8.61 3.95 12.06
N VAL A 266 -8.89 2.65 11.93
CA VAL A 266 -10.11 2.16 11.27
C VAL A 266 -11.36 2.53 12.06
N VAL A 267 -11.42 2.18 13.36
CA VAL A 267 -12.56 2.49 14.22
C VAL A 267 -12.67 4.00 14.46
N GLY A 268 -11.51 4.68 14.60
CA GLY A 268 -11.49 6.13 14.70
C GLY A 268 -12.11 6.81 13.48
N TYR A 269 -11.79 6.34 12.28
CA TYR A 269 -12.39 6.83 11.05
C TYR A 269 -13.89 6.53 10.97
N LEU A 270 -14.30 5.29 11.24
CA LEU A 270 -15.70 4.88 11.22
C LEU A 270 -16.53 5.68 12.24
N GLY A 271 -16.00 5.95 13.44
CA GLY A 271 -16.64 6.79 14.45
C GLY A 271 -16.75 8.25 14.01
N TRP A 272 -15.71 8.80 13.38
CA TRP A 272 -15.74 10.15 12.79
C TRP A 272 -16.77 10.25 11.67
N PHE A 273 -16.81 9.24 10.78
CA PHE A 273 -17.79 9.16 9.70
C PHE A 273 -19.22 9.04 10.24
N ALA A 274 -19.43 8.18 11.25
CA ALA A 274 -20.74 8.00 11.89
C ALA A 274 -21.24 9.28 12.57
N ALA A 275 -20.37 10.04 13.21
CA ALA A 275 -20.70 11.33 13.82
C ALA A 275 -21.16 12.37 12.78
N ALA A 276 -20.61 12.34 11.57
CA ALA A 276 -20.92 13.28 10.49
C ALA A 276 -22.13 12.84 9.64
N HIS A 277 -22.27 11.55 9.37
CA HIS A 277 -23.23 11.00 8.39
C HIS A 277 -24.26 10.04 8.99
N GLY A 278 -24.19 9.75 10.29
CA GLY A 278 -25.12 8.85 10.98
C GLY A 278 -24.96 7.36 10.67
N GLN A 279 -23.86 6.96 9.98
CA GLN A 279 -23.63 5.59 9.53
C GLN A 279 -22.21 5.13 9.87
N TRP A 280 -22.06 3.94 10.44
CA TRP A 280 -20.76 3.28 10.66
C TRP A 280 -20.26 2.68 9.34
N ASN A 281 -19.74 3.52 8.46
CA ASN A 281 -19.28 3.12 7.15
C ASN A 281 -18.09 3.99 6.69
N PHE A 282 -17.48 3.65 5.56
CA PHE A 282 -16.43 4.44 4.92
C PHE A 282 -16.97 5.45 3.90
N THR A 283 -18.16 5.21 3.38
CA THR A 283 -18.83 6.01 2.35
C THR A 283 -20.34 5.85 2.46
N THR A 284 -21.09 6.78 1.90
CA THR A 284 -22.55 6.66 1.71
C THR A 284 -22.92 6.19 0.30
N PHE A 285 -21.96 5.69 -0.48
CA PHE A 285 -22.09 5.36 -1.91
C PHE A 285 -21.79 3.89 -2.24
N ASP A 286 -21.87 2.99 -1.26
CA ASP A 286 -21.61 1.55 -1.48
C ASP A 286 -22.54 0.93 -2.51
N GLY A 287 -23.81 1.29 -2.47
CA GLY A 287 -24.80 0.83 -3.44
C GLY A 287 -24.48 1.32 -4.86
N ALA A 288 -24.07 2.58 -4.99
CA ALA A 288 -23.71 3.17 -6.26
C ALA A 288 -22.51 2.48 -6.92
N PHE A 289 -21.46 2.18 -6.13
CA PHE A 289 -20.30 1.42 -6.64
C PHE A 289 -20.67 0.01 -7.06
N LEU A 290 -21.43 -0.68 -6.20
CA LEU A 290 -21.86 -2.04 -6.50
C LEU A 290 -22.80 -2.09 -7.71
N TYR A 291 -23.61 -1.05 -7.93
CA TYR A 291 -24.46 -0.93 -9.11
C TYR A 291 -23.63 -0.79 -10.39
N GLY A 292 -22.62 0.07 -10.41
CA GLY A 292 -21.68 0.16 -11.53
C GLY A 292 -21.08 -1.19 -11.88
N ARG A 293 -20.72 -1.98 -10.84
CA ARG A 293 -20.18 -3.34 -11.00
C ARG A 293 -21.18 -4.30 -11.63
N VAL A 294 -22.44 -4.33 -11.16
CA VAL A 294 -23.42 -5.29 -11.64
C VAL A 294 -24.07 -4.87 -12.96
N ALA A 295 -24.13 -3.59 -13.27
CA ALA A 295 -24.73 -3.07 -14.49
C ALA A 295 -24.08 -3.63 -15.75
N ASP A 296 -22.79 -3.97 -15.70
CA ASP A 296 -22.02 -4.59 -16.76
C ASP A 296 -22.69 -5.86 -17.32
N PHE A 297 -23.16 -6.76 -16.44
CA PHE A 297 -23.73 -8.06 -16.82
C PHE A 297 -25.22 -8.22 -16.46
N ALA A 298 -25.82 -7.28 -15.71
CA ALA A 298 -27.18 -7.43 -15.21
C ALA A 298 -28.21 -7.72 -16.31
N SER A 299 -28.94 -8.81 -16.17
CA SER A 299 -30.12 -9.14 -16.95
C SER A 299 -31.34 -9.17 -16.05
N CYS A 300 -32.34 -8.34 -16.37
CA CYS A 300 -33.59 -8.26 -15.63
C CYS A 300 -34.67 -9.20 -16.20
N GLN A 301 -34.40 -9.92 -17.27
CA GLN A 301 -35.36 -10.82 -17.88
C GLN A 301 -35.68 -12.00 -16.94
N GLY A 302 -36.95 -12.23 -16.70
CA GLY A 302 -37.42 -13.32 -15.81
C GLY A 302 -37.24 -13.05 -14.32
N LEU A 303 -36.76 -11.86 -13.92
CA LEU A 303 -36.69 -11.49 -12.52
C LEU A 303 -37.95 -10.76 -12.07
N ASP A 304 -38.52 -11.20 -10.94
CA ASP A 304 -39.58 -10.46 -10.26
C ASP A 304 -38.97 -9.34 -9.42
N LEU A 305 -38.84 -8.17 -10.05
CA LEU A 305 -38.26 -6.99 -9.41
C LEU A 305 -39.34 -6.15 -8.75
N PRO A 306 -39.11 -5.64 -7.52
CA PRO A 306 -39.93 -4.60 -6.92
C PRO A 306 -40.08 -3.40 -7.86
N SER A 307 -41.20 -2.69 -7.74
CA SER A 307 -41.50 -1.55 -8.62
C SER A 307 -40.48 -0.42 -8.53
N ASP A 308 -39.85 -0.26 -7.37
CA ASP A 308 -38.80 0.73 -7.11
C ASP A 308 -37.42 0.32 -7.67
N GLU A 309 -37.21 -0.96 -7.94
CA GLU A 309 -35.96 -1.46 -8.52
C GLU A 309 -36.03 -1.58 -10.07
N LYS A 310 -37.23 -1.68 -10.66
CA LYS A 310 -37.39 -1.81 -12.13
C LYS A 310 -36.67 -0.73 -12.95
N PRO A 311 -36.68 0.56 -12.56
CA PRO A 311 -35.97 1.61 -13.28
C PRO A 311 -34.45 1.44 -13.33
N LEU A 312 -33.87 0.63 -12.43
CA LEU A 312 -32.44 0.38 -12.35
C LEU A 312 -31.93 -0.64 -13.39
N CYS A 313 -32.85 -1.29 -14.11
CA CYS A 313 -32.45 -2.26 -15.14
C CYS A 313 -31.71 -1.57 -16.29
N PRO A 314 -30.48 -2.02 -16.63
CA PRO A 314 -29.77 -1.50 -17.78
C PRO A 314 -30.51 -1.79 -19.08
N THR A 315 -30.70 -0.76 -19.90
CA THR A 315 -31.40 -0.87 -21.20
C THR A 315 -30.46 -1.14 -22.37
N GLN A 316 -29.18 -0.83 -22.20
CA GLN A 316 -28.15 -1.05 -23.22
C GLN A 316 -27.77 -2.54 -23.31
N PRO A 317 -27.39 -3.05 -24.49
CA PRO A 317 -26.78 -4.36 -24.63
C PRO A 317 -25.49 -4.48 -23.77
N PRO A 318 -25.17 -5.63 -23.15
CA PRO A 318 -23.99 -5.78 -22.29
C PRO A 318 -22.68 -5.29 -22.92
N ALA A 319 -22.46 -5.57 -24.21
CA ALA A 319 -21.26 -5.14 -24.94
C ALA A 319 -21.09 -3.61 -25.11
N GLN A 320 -22.13 -2.84 -24.81
CA GLN A 320 -22.13 -1.37 -24.90
C GLN A 320 -22.19 -0.68 -23.53
N ARG A 321 -22.18 -1.46 -22.47
CA ARG A 321 -22.26 -0.92 -21.10
C ARG A 321 -20.88 -0.47 -20.65
N ASP A 322 -20.87 0.65 -19.96
CA ASP A 322 -19.70 1.25 -19.34
C ASP A 322 -19.99 1.42 -17.85
N ALA A 323 -19.20 0.79 -17.01
CA ALA A 323 -19.35 0.86 -15.57
C ALA A 323 -19.18 2.29 -15.02
N ASP A 324 -18.33 3.10 -15.63
CA ASP A 324 -18.16 4.51 -15.27
C ASP A 324 -19.43 5.31 -15.57
N PHE A 325 -20.08 5.06 -16.72
CA PHE A 325 -21.39 5.64 -17.01
C PHE A 325 -22.40 5.26 -15.93
N TYR A 326 -22.51 3.96 -15.62
CA TYR A 326 -23.49 3.50 -14.63
C TYR A 326 -23.18 4.01 -13.21
N THR A 327 -21.93 4.26 -12.87
CA THR A 327 -21.54 4.78 -11.56
C THR A 327 -21.66 6.31 -11.47
N TRP A 328 -21.22 7.05 -12.48
CA TRP A 328 -20.96 8.48 -12.35
C TRP A 328 -21.81 9.39 -13.21
N ASP A 329 -22.31 8.91 -14.38
CA ASP A 329 -23.03 9.78 -15.30
C ASP A 329 -24.38 10.20 -14.71
N PRO A 330 -24.72 11.50 -14.70
CA PRO A 330 -26.01 11.99 -14.22
C PRO A 330 -27.22 11.39 -14.92
N GLN A 331 -27.06 10.85 -16.14
CA GLN A 331 -28.12 10.17 -16.90
C GLN A 331 -28.24 8.68 -16.55
N SER A 332 -27.33 8.15 -15.74
CA SER A 332 -27.43 6.76 -15.29
C SER A 332 -28.73 6.52 -14.52
N PRO A 333 -29.34 5.33 -14.70
CA PRO A 333 -30.57 4.97 -13.99
C PRO A 333 -30.52 5.21 -12.48
N GLN A 334 -29.39 4.96 -11.86
CA GLN A 334 -29.25 5.19 -10.41
C GLN A 334 -29.38 6.65 -9.98
N TRP A 335 -29.15 7.62 -10.86
CA TRP A 335 -29.27 9.04 -10.56
C TRP A 335 -30.61 9.63 -10.99
N THR A 336 -31.25 9.02 -11.99
CA THR A 336 -32.51 9.51 -12.59
C THR A 336 -33.77 8.96 -11.93
N PHE A 337 -33.72 7.77 -11.29
CA PHE A 337 -34.90 7.23 -10.61
C PHE A 337 -35.19 7.97 -9.29
N THR A 338 -36.48 7.97 -8.90
CA THR A 338 -36.93 8.53 -7.62
C THR A 338 -37.06 7.41 -6.60
N PRO A 339 -36.27 7.42 -5.51
CA PRO A 339 -36.40 6.40 -4.45
C PRO A 339 -37.74 6.55 -3.74
N PRO A 340 -38.34 5.46 -3.25
CA PRO A 340 -39.59 5.50 -2.52
C PRO A 340 -39.42 6.22 -1.17
N ALA A 341 -40.51 6.75 -0.63
CA ALA A 341 -40.49 7.44 0.66
C ALA A 341 -39.92 6.52 1.76
N GLY A 342 -39.00 7.06 2.55
CA GLY A 342 -38.37 6.35 3.68
C GLY A 342 -37.17 5.45 3.29
N LYS A 343 -36.81 5.32 2.00
CA LYS A 343 -35.60 4.63 1.57
C LYS A 343 -34.58 5.62 1.00
N SER A 344 -33.31 5.45 1.35
CA SER A 344 -32.23 6.17 0.66
C SER A 344 -32.03 5.61 -0.74
N ARG A 345 -31.57 6.46 -1.67
CA ARG A 345 -31.20 6.05 -3.04
C ARG A 345 -30.19 4.90 -3.00
N ASP A 346 -29.12 5.04 -2.23
CA ASP A 346 -28.07 4.04 -2.11
C ASP A 346 -28.58 2.69 -1.61
N ALA A 347 -29.55 2.69 -0.67
CA ALA A 347 -30.15 1.45 -0.18
C ALA A 347 -30.91 0.69 -1.28
N VAL A 348 -31.73 1.39 -2.09
CA VAL A 348 -32.48 0.75 -3.18
C VAL A 348 -31.54 0.21 -4.26
N VAL A 349 -30.53 1.00 -4.62
CA VAL A 349 -29.52 0.62 -5.61
C VAL A 349 -28.70 -0.57 -5.14
N ARG A 350 -28.34 -0.61 -3.86
CA ARG A 350 -27.66 -1.76 -3.24
C ARG A 350 -28.55 -3.01 -3.22
N ASP A 351 -29.83 -2.88 -2.86
CA ASP A 351 -30.78 -4.01 -2.80
C ASP A 351 -30.96 -4.63 -4.19
N PHE A 352 -31.12 -3.79 -5.24
CA PHE A 352 -31.12 -4.23 -6.63
C PHE A 352 -29.83 -4.98 -6.97
N SER A 353 -28.69 -4.40 -6.68
CA SER A 353 -27.37 -4.99 -7.02
C SER A 353 -27.19 -6.35 -6.33
N LEU A 354 -27.54 -6.47 -5.05
CA LEU A 354 -27.47 -7.73 -4.32
C LEU A 354 -28.44 -8.78 -4.87
N ARG A 355 -29.59 -8.36 -5.39
CA ARG A 355 -30.56 -9.25 -6.06
C ARG A 355 -29.99 -9.79 -7.35
N ILE A 356 -29.39 -8.94 -8.19
CA ILE A 356 -28.69 -9.36 -9.41
C ILE A 356 -27.58 -10.38 -9.08
N LEU A 357 -26.72 -10.08 -8.11
CA LEU A 357 -25.64 -10.99 -7.71
C LEU A 357 -26.14 -12.38 -7.27
N ARG A 358 -27.28 -12.43 -6.57
CA ARG A 358 -27.87 -13.71 -6.14
C ARG A 358 -28.44 -14.53 -7.29
N HIS A 359 -28.98 -13.88 -8.31
CA HIS A 359 -29.60 -14.55 -9.46
C HIS A 359 -28.61 -14.86 -10.58
N GLN A 360 -27.53 -14.10 -10.69
CA GLN A 360 -26.52 -14.20 -11.76
C GLN A 360 -25.10 -14.39 -11.20
N PRO A 361 -24.86 -15.40 -10.32
CA PRO A 361 -23.56 -15.57 -9.67
C PRO A 361 -22.46 -16.01 -10.65
N LEU A 362 -22.81 -16.68 -11.77
CA LEU A 362 -21.84 -17.09 -12.78
C LEU A 362 -21.39 -15.92 -13.64
N ASP A 363 -22.32 -15.04 -14.05
CA ASP A 363 -22.01 -13.84 -14.81
C ASP A 363 -21.14 -12.89 -13.98
N TYR A 364 -21.43 -12.79 -12.67
CA TYR A 364 -20.57 -12.06 -11.73
C TYR A 364 -19.17 -12.68 -11.62
N ALA A 365 -19.07 -14.00 -11.49
CA ALA A 365 -17.77 -14.67 -11.41
C ALA A 365 -16.95 -14.51 -12.69
N GLU A 366 -17.62 -14.53 -13.87
CA GLU A 366 -17.00 -14.26 -15.16
C GLU A 366 -16.47 -12.82 -15.24
N ALA A 367 -17.30 -11.84 -14.84
CA ALA A 367 -16.91 -10.45 -14.84
C ALA A 367 -15.71 -10.18 -13.91
N VAL A 368 -15.71 -10.75 -12.68
CA VAL A 368 -14.58 -10.68 -11.75
C VAL A 368 -13.33 -11.36 -12.34
N GLY A 369 -13.49 -12.54 -12.93
CA GLY A 369 -12.39 -13.28 -13.56
C GLY A 369 -11.77 -12.51 -14.73
N ARG A 370 -12.59 -11.90 -15.58
CA ARG A 370 -12.16 -11.06 -16.69
C ARG A 370 -11.33 -9.87 -16.20
N ASP A 371 -11.79 -9.16 -15.17
CA ASP A 371 -11.10 -8.00 -14.61
C ASP A 371 -9.75 -8.38 -13.99
N LEU A 372 -9.71 -9.49 -13.25
CA LEU A 372 -8.45 -10.01 -12.69
C LEU A 372 -7.45 -10.36 -13.80
N LEU A 373 -7.90 -11.00 -14.88
CA LEU A 373 -7.05 -11.36 -16.02
C LEU A 373 -6.61 -10.13 -16.82
N TYR A 374 -7.48 -9.12 -16.92
CA TYR A 374 -7.19 -7.91 -17.64
C TYR A 374 -5.98 -7.16 -17.07
N GLY A 375 -5.79 -7.18 -15.74
CA GLY A 375 -4.61 -6.64 -15.09
C GLY A 375 -3.28 -7.27 -15.54
N PHE A 376 -3.33 -8.41 -16.24
CA PHE A 376 -2.17 -9.09 -16.81
C PHE A 376 -2.10 -8.98 -18.35
N SER A 377 -2.87 -8.09 -18.96
CA SER A 377 -2.84 -7.85 -20.41
C SER A 377 -1.47 -7.38 -20.90
N PRO A 378 -1.05 -7.78 -22.12
CA PRO A 378 0.25 -7.39 -22.67
C PRO A 378 0.43 -5.88 -22.82
N VAL A 379 -0.66 -5.19 -23.14
CA VAL A 379 -0.69 -3.75 -23.40
C VAL A 379 -1.70 -3.09 -22.48
N ARG A 380 -1.32 -1.96 -21.90
CA ARG A 380 -2.24 -1.11 -21.13
C ARG A 380 -3.09 -0.29 -22.12
N GLY A 381 -4.15 -0.89 -22.63
CA GLY A 381 -5.10 -0.28 -23.55
C GLY A 381 -6.44 0.02 -22.88
N ALA A 382 -7.37 0.59 -23.64
CA ALA A 382 -8.77 0.72 -23.25
C ALA A 382 -9.44 -0.65 -23.26
N GLY A 383 -10.00 -1.08 -22.14
CA GLY A 383 -10.96 -2.16 -22.09
C GLY A 383 -12.37 -1.62 -22.23
N PRO A 384 -13.37 -2.49 -22.41
CA PRO A 384 -14.76 -2.07 -22.59
C PRO A 384 -15.36 -1.35 -21.38
N GLU A 385 -14.73 -1.45 -20.20
CA GLU A 385 -15.25 -0.95 -18.92
C GLU A 385 -14.31 0.02 -18.24
N GLN A 386 -13.36 0.60 -18.95
CA GLN A 386 -12.28 1.34 -18.36
C GLN A 386 -12.44 2.84 -18.45
N TYR A 387 -12.13 3.46 -17.32
CA TYR A 387 -11.77 4.86 -17.27
C TYR A 387 -10.72 5.17 -18.35
N SER A 388 -10.87 6.29 -19.04
CA SER A 388 -10.01 6.62 -20.18
C SER A 388 -8.53 6.39 -19.86
N PRO A 389 -7.84 5.45 -20.54
CA PRO A 389 -6.43 5.16 -20.30
C PRO A 389 -5.54 6.39 -20.49
N ALA A 390 -6.10 7.42 -21.14
CA ALA A 390 -5.43 8.69 -21.30
C ALA A 390 -5.10 9.40 -19.98
N TYR A 391 -5.81 9.15 -18.86
CA TYR A 391 -5.43 9.69 -17.55
C TYR A 391 -4.15 9.05 -16.99
N LEU A 392 -3.85 7.82 -17.36
CA LEU A 392 -2.73 7.05 -16.85
C LEU A 392 -1.51 7.06 -17.78
N GLN A 393 -1.53 7.95 -18.79
CA GLN A 393 -0.42 8.20 -19.69
C GLN A 393 0.06 9.64 -19.55
N PHE A 394 1.34 9.86 -19.85
CA PHE A 394 1.88 11.21 -19.92
C PHE A 394 1.23 12.00 -21.05
N SER A 395 0.49 13.04 -20.72
CA SER A 395 -0.18 13.91 -21.68
C SER A 395 0.76 15.02 -22.15
N THR A 396 0.64 15.43 -23.42
CA THR A 396 1.35 16.60 -23.97
C THR A 396 0.50 17.87 -24.01
N SER A 397 -0.76 17.75 -23.57
CA SER A 397 -1.68 18.88 -23.49
C SER A 397 -2.52 18.80 -22.21
N VAL A 398 -2.87 19.95 -21.68
CA VAL A 398 -3.79 20.05 -20.55
C VAL A 398 -5.17 19.56 -21.01
N ARG A 399 -5.78 18.67 -20.25
CA ARG A 399 -7.10 18.14 -20.56
C ARG A 399 -8.17 19.21 -20.38
N PRO A 400 -9.20 19.21 -21.19
CA PRO A 400 -10.27 20.20 -21.10
C PRO A 400 -11.29 19.84 -20.00
N ASP A 401 -10.83 19.61 -18.75
CA ASP A 401 -11.72 19.43 -17.59
C ASP A 401 -11.98 20.80 -16.93
N ARG A 402 -12.86 21.58 -17.56
CA ARG A 402 -13.20 22.94 -17.08
C ARG A 402 -13.78 22.93 -15.67
N ALA A 403 -14.56 21.94 -15.30
CA ALA A 403 -15.22 21.88 -14.00
C ALA A 403 -14.21 21.61 -12.88
N ALA A 404 -13.30 20.64 -13.09
CA ALA A 404 -12.23 20.35 -12.14
C ALA A 404 -11.29 21.55 -11.94
N TYR A 405 -10.89 22.22 -13.04
CA TYR A 405 -9.99 23.37 -12.95
C TYR A 405 -10.66 24.59 -12.34
N ALA A 406 -11.95 24.84 -12.60
CA ALA A 406 -12.71 25.88 -11.92
C ALA A 406 -12.79 25.63 -10.41
N SER A 407 -13.01 24.38 -10.00
CA SER A 407 -13.03 23.99 -8.59
C SER A 407 -11.69 24.22 -7.91
N ILE A 408 -10.58 23.88 -8.59
CA ILE A 408 -9.22 24.07 -8.06
C ILE A 408 -8.86 25.58 -8.01
N ALA A 409 -9.25 26.35 -9.01
CA ALA A 409 -9.07 27.80 -9.02
C ALA A 409 -9.84 28.49 -7.88
N ALA A 410 -11.04 28.00 -7.55
CA ALA A 410 -11.82 28.47 -6.40
C ALA A 410 -11.12 28.19 -5.05
N LEU A 411 -10.24 27.19 -4.98
CA LEU A 411 -9.38 26.91 -3.83
C LEU A 411 -8.08 27.73 -3.81
N GLY A 412 -7.89 28.63 -4.79
CA GLY A 412 -6.71 29.49 -4.88
C GLY A 412 -5.48 28.84 -5.56
N TYR A 413 -5.65 27.71 -6.25
CA TYR A 413 -4.56 27.05 -6.96
C TYR A 413 -4.61 27.31 -8.46
N PRO A 414 -3.44 27.47 -9.12
CA PRO A 414 -3.41 27.60 -10.58
C PRO A 414 -3.84 26.31 -11.26
N ALA A 415 -4.39 26.44 -12.46
CA ALA A 415 -4.62 25.28 -13.34
C ALA A 415 -3.27 24.58 -13.63
N PRO A 416 -3.28 23.24 -13.82
CA PRO A 416 -2.08 22.52 -14.23
C PRO A 416 -1.50 23.08 -15.52
N SER A 417 -0.16 23.23 -15.56
CA SER A 417 0.59 23.60 -16.76
C SER A 417 1.42 22.40 -17.23
N ILE A 418 1.63 22.32 -18.54
CA ILE A 418 2.43 21.24 -19.15
C ILE A 418 3.55 21.89 -19.97
N GLU A 419 4.80 21.55 -19.63
CA GLU A 419 5.96 21.96 -20.40
C GLU A 419 6.13 21.02 -21.62
N PRO A 420 6.01 21.53 -22.88
CA PRO A 420 5.88 20.68 -24.06
C PRO A 420 7.07 19.75 -24.29
N GLY A 421 8.30 20.22 -24.12
CA GLY A 421 9.53 19.45 -24.37
C GLY A 421 9.66 18.23 -23.44
N PRO A 422 9.71 18.44 -22.10
CA PRO A 422 9.74 17.35 -21.12
C PRO A 422 8.52 16.41 -21.24
N ALA A 423 7.33 16.93 -21.50
CA ALA A 423 6.12 16.13 -21.64
C ALA A 423 6.17 15.22 -22.89
N ALA A 424 6.68 15.71 -24.02
CA ALA A 424 6.87 14.91 -25.24
C ALA A 424 7.88 13.78 -25.00
N PHE A 425 9.02 14.08 -24.34
CA PHE A 425 9.99 13.06 -23.93
C PHE A 425 9.34 11.97 -23.06
N LEU A 426 8.59 12.35 -22.03
CA LEU A 426 7.93 11.41 -21.11
C LEU A 426 6.86 10.58 -21.85
N ARG A 427 6.13 11.18 -22.78
CA ARG A 427 5.16 10.45 -23.58
C ARG A 427 5.82 9.37 -24.45
N ASP A 428 6.93 9.70 -25.10
CA ASP A 428 7.68 8.74 -25.91
C ASP A 428 8.35 7.67 -25.04
N TYR A 429 8.91 8.07 -23.90
CA TYR A 429 9.42 7.16 -22.87
C TYR A 429 8.35 6.13 -22.45
N GLY A 430 7.12 6.59 -22.16
CA GLY A 430 6.01 5.75 -21.70
C GLY A 430 5.52 4.73 -22.72
N LYS A 431 5.80 4.92 -24.01
CA LYS A 431 5.46 3.93 -25.06
C LYS A 431 6.33 2.67 -25.00
N TRP A 432 7.57 2.82 -24.53
CA TRP A 432 8.58 1.75 -24.60
C TRP A 432 8.97 1.17 -23.25
N VAL A 433 8.91 1.98 -22.19
CA VAL A 433 9.39 1.60 -20.86
C VAL A 433 8.20 1.36 -19.94
N TYR A 434 7.60 0.18 -20.02
CA TYR A 434 6.56 -0.26 -19.08
C TYR A 434 6.71 -1.75 -18.79
N LEU A 435 6.18 -2.19 -17.65
CA LEU A 435 6.17 -3.60 -17.29
C LEU A 435 4.93 -4.28 -17.90
N PRO A 436 5.08 -5.15 -18.92
CA PRO A 436 3.94 -5.85 -19.53
C PRO A 436 3.27 -6.79 -18.54
N GLY A 437 1.93 -6.88 -18.62
CA GLY A 437 1.14 -7.78 -17.76
C GLY A 437 1.59 -9.23 -17.75
N PRO A 438 2.00 -9.87 -18.87
CA PRO A 438 2.54 -11.23 -18.86
C PRO A 438 3.80 -11.41 -18.00
N VAL A 439 4.63 -10.37 -17.85
CA VAL A 439 5.79 -10.43 -16.95
C VAL A 439 5.34 -10.44 -15.48
N LEU A 440 4.30 -9.66 -15.14
CA LEU A 440 3.66 -9.71 -13.83
C LEU A 440 3.03 -11.09 -13.57
N ALA A 441 2.33 -11.65 -14.56
CA ALA A 441 1.74 -12.99 -14.46
C ALA A 441 2.83 -14.06 -14.23
N ALA A 442 3.93 -14.01 -14.98
CA ALA A 442 5.06 -14.92 -14.79
C ALA A 442 5.67 -14.77 -13.38
N GLY A 443 5.80 -13.55 -12.87
CA GLY A 443 6.25 -13.28 -11.51
C GLY A 443 5.32 -13.89 -10.46
N LEU A 444 4.00 -13.76 -10.62
CA LEU A 444 3.00 -14.36 -9.74
C LEU A 444 3.05 -15.90 -9.80
N LEU A 445 3.19 -16.47 -11.00
CA LEU A 445 3.35 -17.93 -11.16
C LEU A 445 4.63 -18.45 -10.51
N LEU A 446 5.74 -17.72 -10.56
CA LEU A 446 6.97 -18.05 -9.84
C LEU A 446 6.74 -18.02 -8.32
N ALA A 447 6.00 -17.06 -7.82
CA ALA A 447 5.65 -16.96 -6.39
C ALA A 447 4.78 -18.15 -5.95
N LEU A 448 3.74 -18.49 -6.71
CA LEU A 448 2.87 -19.64 -6.47
C LEU A 448 3.63 -20.97 -6.56
N GLY A 449 4.49 -21.13 -7.57
CA GLY A 449 5.38 -22.29 -7.71
C GLY A 449 6.33 -22.44 -6.52
N GLY A 450 6.85 -21.32 -5.99
CA GLY A 450 7.63 -21.30 -4.76
C GLY A 450 6.86 -21.81 -3.54
N LEU A 451 5.60 -21.39 -3.38
CA LEU A 451 4.72 -21.88 -2.32
C LEU A 451 4.43 -23.39 -2.45
N ALA A 452 4.20 -23.87 -3.66
CA ALA A 452 4.00 -25.30 -3.90
C ALA A 452 5.29 -26.11 -3.62
N ALA A 453 6.46 -25.56 -3.97
CA ALA A 453 7.73 -26.17 -3.68
C ALA A 453 8.01 -26.27 -2.17
N SER A 454 7.63 -25.27 -1.38
CA SER A 454 7.89 -25.23 0.07
C SER A 454 7.02 -26.22 0.85
N ARG A 455 5.79 -26.50 0.41
CA ARG A 455 4.90 -27.49 1.05
C ARG A 455 5.46 -28.93 1.04
N GLY A 456 6.33 -29.26 0.08
CA GLY A 456 6.95 -30.58 -0.03
C GLY A 456 8.10 -30.87 0.96
N GLN A 457 8.62 -29.88 1.68
CA GLN A 457 9.74 -30.02 2.63
C GLN A 457 9.30 -30.32 4.09
N GLY A 458 8.02 -30.42 4.33
CA GLY A 458 7.42 -30.40 5.66
C GLY A 458 7.39 -31.70 6.43
N ARG A 459 8.49 -32.52 6.53
CA ARG A 459 8.54 -33.55 7.61
C ARG A 459 9.91 -34.20 7.92
N GLY A 460 10.99 -33.85 7.26
CA GLY A 460 12.19 -34.69 7.35
C GLY A 460 13.52 -34.09 7.77
N GLN A 461 13.83 -32.84 7.52
CA GLN A 461 15.20 -32.33 7.76
C GLN A 461 15.24 -30.83 8.12
N GLY A 462 15.92 -30.54 9.24
CA GLY A 462 16.51 -29.22 9.53
C GLY A 462 15.56 -28.05 9.80
N ARG A 463 15.00 -27.96 11.00
CA ARG A 463 14.10 -26.89 11.50
C ARG A 463 14.70 -25.46 11.58
N GLY A 464 15.75 -25.09 10.86
CA GLY A 464 16.45 -23.83 11.17
C GLY A 464 16.16 -22.65 10.24
N GLN A 465 16.61 -22.66 8.99
CA GLN A 465 16.68 -21.45 8.14
C GLN A 465 15.74 -21.47 6.91
N GLY A 466 15.35 -22.63 6.41
CA GLY A 466 14.46 -22.76 5.24
C GLY A 466 13.02 -22.35 5.56
N GLN A 467 12.50 -22.75 6.71
CA GLN A 467 11.11 -22.60 7.10
C GLN A 467 10.64 -21.12 7.24
N GLY A 468 11.57 -20.19 7.57
CA GLY A 468 11.24 -18.78 7.66
C GLY A 468 10.96 -18.11 6.31
N ARG A 469 11.60 -18.59 5.25
CA ARG A 469 11.50 -18.00 3.89
C ARG A 469 10.23 -18.40 3.16
N ASP A 470 9.76 -19.61 3.37
CA ASP A 470 8.48 -20.08 2.81
C ASP A 470 7.32 -19.23 3.31
N GLN A 471 7.42 -18.78 4.57
CA GLN A 471 6.44 -17.92 5.19
C GLN A 471 6.50 -16.48 4.65
N ASP A 472 7.70 -15.97 4.33
CA ASP A 472 7.87 -14.65 3.69
C ASP A 472 7.30 -14.68 2.25
N THR A 473 7.54 -15.78 1.50
CA THR A 473 6.90 -16.03 0.20
C THR A 473 5.37 -16.04 0.32
N LEU A 474 4.83 -16.72 1.35
CA LEU A 474 3.40 -16.76 1.61
C LEU A 474 2.84 -15.36 1.83
N LEU A 475 3.47 -14.55 2.69
CA LEU A 475 3.00 -13.19 2.99
C LEU A 475 2.87 -12.37 1.70
N PHE A 476 3.94 -12.25 0.91
CA PHE A 476 3.91 -11.40 -0.29
C PHE A 476 2.99 -11.95 -1.38
N THR A 477 2.92 -13.28 -1.56
CA THR A 477 2.02 -13.88 -2.56
C THR A 477 0.55 -13.68 -2.19
N VAL A 478 0.18 -13.93 -0.92
CA VAL A 478 -1.20 -13.70 -0.46
C VAL A 478 -1.55 -12.23 -0.49
N SER A 479 -0.61 -11.33 -0.13
CA SER A 479 -0.82 -9.88 -0.23
C SER A 479 -1.06 -9.42 -1.66
N THR A 480 -0.30 -9.97 -2.62
CA THR A 480 -0.47 -9.70 -4.05
C THR A 480 -1.88 -10.07 -4.54
N ILE A 481 -2.36 -11.26 -4.15
CA ILE A 481 -3.71 -11.73 -4.52
C ILE A 481 -4.77 -10.89 -3.80
N ALA A 482 -4.61 -10.68 -2.49
CA ALA A 482 -5.59 -9.99 -1.66
C ALA A 482 -5.90 -8.58 -2.19
N ILE A 483 -4.88 -7.81 -2.58
CA ILE A 483 -5.08 -6.42 -3.01
C ILE A 483 -5.72 -6.30 -4.41
N LEU A 484 -5.70 -7.36 -5.23
CA LEU A 484 -6.38 -7.40 -6.53
C LEU A 484 -7.89 -7.66 -6.41
N LEU A 485 -8.32 -8.30 -5.30
CA LEU A 485 -9.70 -8.76 -5.18
C LEU A 485 -10.72 -7.63 -5.00
N PRO A 486 -10.57 -6.64 -4.09
CA PRO A 486 -11.62 -5.68 -3.82
C PRO A 486 -12.02 -4.85 -5.05
N PRO A 487 -11.12 -4.31 -5.89
CA PRO A 487 -11.52 -3.63 -7.11
C PRO A 487 -12.33 -4.52 -8.05
N ALA A 488 -11.90 -5.76 -8.27
CA ALA A 488 -12.59 -6.70 -9.15
C ALA A 488 -13.95 -7.14 -8.60
N LEU A 489 -14.13 -7.19 -7.27
CA LEU A 489 -15.38 -7.58 -6.63
C LEU A 489 -16.40 -6.43 -6.55
N PHE A 490 -15.96 -5.22 -6.20
CA PHE A 490 -16.87 -4.13 -5.80
C PHE A 490 -16.86 -2.94 -6.76
N ALA A 491 -15.90 -2.88 -7.66
CA ALA A 491 -15.80 -1.85 -8.68
C ALA A 491 -15.54 -2.50 -10.04
N THR A 492 -14.78 -1.85 -10.89
CA THR A 492 -14.29 -2.38 -12.16
C THR A 492 -12.79 -2.23 -12.23
N PHE A 493 -12.14 -2.91 -13.18
CA PHE A 493 -10.70 -2.80 -13.34
C PHE A 493 -10.33 -1.37 -13.80
N ASP A 494 -9.36 -0.77 -13.10
CA ASP A 494 -8.63 0.42 -13.52
C ASP A 494 -7.12 0.13 -13.44
N TRP A 495 -6.34 0.57 -14.42
CA TRP A 495 -4.89 0.36 -14.45
C TRP A 495 -4.16 0.87 -13.21
N ARG A 496 -4.69 1.90 -12.51
CA ARG A 496 -4.10 2.38 -11.26
C ARG A 496 -4.08 1.32 -10.16
N TYR A 497 -4.99 0.35 -10.20
CA TYR A 497 -5.01 -0.77 -9.25
C TYR A 497 -3.85 -1.76 -9.47
N GLN A 498 -3.15 -1.66 -10.61
CA GLN A 498 -1.92 -2.41 -10.85
C GLN A 498 -0.72 -1.82 -10.08
N LEU A 499 -0.79 -0.60 -9.56
CA LEU A 499 0.32 0.08 -8.89
C LEU A 499 0.98 -0.75 -7.77
N PRO A 500 0.25 -1.30 -6.78
CA PRO A 500 0.87 -2.11 -5.72
C PRO A 500 1.59 -3.35 -6.26
N GLN A 501 1.16 -3.86 -7.42
CA GLN A 501 1.73 -5.06 -8.05
C GLN A 501 3.16 -4.81 -8.56
N LEU A 502 3.48 -3.56 -8.91
CA LEU A 502 4.84 -3.17 -9.34
C LEU A 502 5.89 -3.38 -8.25
N SER A 503 5.49 -3.41 -6.99
CA SER A 503 6.37 -3.69 -5.84
C SER A 503 6.17 -5.09 -5.25
N LEU A 504 4.93 -5.58 -5.13
CA LEU A 504 4.62 -6.84 -4.44
C LEU A 504 4.99 -8.07 -5.27
N ILE A 505 4.68 -8.09 -6.58
CA ILE A 505 4.98 -9.24 -7.45
C ILE A 505 6.48 -9.49 -7.58
N PRO A 506 7.35 -8.50 -7.84
CA PRO A 506 8.78 -8.73 -7.91
C PRO A 506 9.37 -9.30 -6.61
N VAL A 507 8.89 -8.84 -5.45
CA VAL A 507 9.33 -9.38 -4.16
C VAL A 507 8.84 -10.82 -3.96
N ALA A 508 7.57 -11.10 -4.24
CA ALA A 508 7.00 -12.44 -4.15
C ALA A 508 7.71 -13.43 -5.11
N ALA A 509 7.96 -13.01 -6.35
CA ALA A 509 8.68 -13.80 -7.35
C ALA A 509 10.12 -14.11 -6.94
N ALA A 510 10.83 -13.12 -6.38
CA ALA A 510 12.19 -13.32 -5.90
C ALA A 510 12.26 -14.33 -4.73
N PHE A 511 11.32 -14.27 -3.80
CA PHE A 511 11.21 -15.27 -2.73
C PHE A 511 10.83 -16.65 -3.27
N GLY A 512 9.85 -16.72 -4.18
CA GLY A 512 9.38 -17.97 -4.79
C GLY A 512 10.45 -18.67 -5.63
N SER A 513 11.17 -17.94 -6.48
CA SER A 513 12.26 -18.50 -7.28
C SER A 513 13.36 -19.09 -6.41
N HIS A 514 13.71 -18.43 -5.29
CA HIS A 514 14.67 -18.96 -4.33
C HIS A 514 14.19 -20.29 -3.70
N ALA A 515 12.92 -20.40 -3.32
CA ALA A 515 12.34 -21.63 -2.77
C ALA A 515 12.46 -22.80 -3.77
N ILE A 516 12.17 -22.54 -5.06
CA ILE A 516 12.29 -23.54 -6.13
C ILE A 516 13.75 -24.02 -6.31
N VAL A 517 14.70 -23.08 -6.38
CA VAL A 517 16.12 -23.40 -6.56
C VAL A 517 16.66 -24.20 -5.38
N SER A 518 16.34 -23.81 -4.16
CA SER A 518 16.77 -24.51 -2.93
C SER A 518 16.29 -25.97 -2.91
N ARG A 519 15.06 -26.23 -3.40
CA ARG A 519 14.49 -27.58 -3.49
C ARG A 519 15.27 -28.44 -4.50
N ARG A 520 15.57 -27.88 -5.69
CA ARG A 520 16.34 -28.61 -6.72
C ARG A 520 17.73 -28.99 -6.22
N SER A 521 18.41 -28.09 -5.52
CA SER A 521 19.73 -28.36 -4.95
C SER A 521 19.70 -29.48 -3.91
N ALA A 522 18.69 -29.49 -3.04
CA ALA A 522 18.49 -30.54 -2.04
C ALA A 522 18.20 -31.93 -2.67
N SER A 523 17.38 -31.98 -3.73
CA SER A 523 17.08 -33.23 -4.44
C SER A 523 18.32 -33.81 -5.15
N ILE A 524 19.16 -32.96 -5.76
CA ILE A 524 20.41 -33.37 -6.42
C ILE A 524 21.43 -33.91 -5.40
N GLN A 525 21.49 -33.31 -4.19
CA GLN A 525 22.37 -33.83 -3.14
C GLN A 525 21.91 -35.18 -2.59
N ALA A 526 20.58 -35.39 -2.48
CA ALA A 526 20.02 -36.65 -2.01
C ALA A 526 20.14 -37.80 -3.02
N SER A 527 20.30 -37.50 -4.32
CA SER A 527 20.45 -38.50 -5.38
C SER A 527 21.92 -38.88 -5.70
N ARG A 528 22.90 -38.28 -5.03
CA ARG A 528 24.33 -38.69 -5.18
C ARG A 528 24.56 -39.94 -4.32
N PRO A 529 24.98 -41.07 -4.92
CA PRO A 529 25.37 -42.24 -4.15
C PRO A 529 26.60 -41.91 -3.28
N ALA A 530 26.62 -42.45 -2.07
CA ALA A 530 27.71 -42.30 -1.09
C ALA A 530 29.02 -42.92 -1.58
#